data_65a614fab99412d26b8fe52f6997dc92
#
_entry.id   65a614fab99412d26b8fe52f6997dc92
#
_cell.length_a   1.000
_cell.length_b   1.000
_cell.length_c   1.000
_cell.angle_alpha   90.00
_cell.angle_beta   90.00
_cell.angle_gamma   90.00
#
_symmetry.space_group_name_H-M   'P 1'
#
loop_
_entity.id
_entity.type
_entity.pdbx_description
1 polymer ?
#
loop_
_entity_poly.entity_id
_entity_poly.type
_entity_poly.pdbx_seq_one_letter_code
_entity_poly.pdbx_strand_id
1 'polypeptide(L)'
;LVSTDEICAAIQDIFEDNRTIAEPAGALAVAGIKKYVAREQCTERTFVALNCGANINFDRLRHVAERADIGAEREALLAVEIPEEPGSFLRFCQLLGRRGVTEFNYRYDDASAARIFVGVALHGGRRERDALLETVAGAGYRVLDMTDDEMAKLHVRYMVGGRALGIEHERLFRFEFPERP
;
A
#
# COMPACT_ATOMS: atom_id res chain seq x y z
N LEU A 1 -9.30 13.84 -10.99
CA LEU A 1 -7.89 13.48 -10.76
C LEU A 1 -7.80 12.02 -10.30
N VAL A 2 -6.78 11.33 -10.76
CA VAL A 2 -6.41 9.98 -10.32
C VAL A 2 -5.03 10.01 -9.68
N SER A 3 -4.78 9.11 -8.72
CA SER A 3 -3.48 8.96 -8.07
C SER A 3 -2.55 8.04 -8.87
N THR A 4 -1.28 8.04 -8.52
CA THR A 4 -0.30 7.10 -9.09
C THR A 4 -0.69 5.65 -8.79
N ASP A 5 -1.22 5.38 -7.60
CA ASP A 5 -1.65 4.03 -7.21
C ASP A 5 -2.84 3.55 -8.04
N GLU A 6 -3.83 4.44 -8.30
CA GLU A 6 -4.97 4.14 -9.16
C GLU A 6 -4.52 3.87 -10.62
N ILE A 7 -3.48 4.55 -11.10
CA ILE A 7 -2.89 4.28 -12.42
C ILE A 7 -2.18 2.92 -12.41
N CYS A 8 -1.41 2.60 -11.37
CA CYS A 8 -0.76 1.29 -11.24
C CYS A 8 -1.78 0.14 -11.19
N ALA A 9 -2.88 0.32 -10.46
CA ALA A 9 -4.00 -0.62 -10.46
C ALA A 9 -4.61 -0.81 -11.86
N ALA A 10 -4.77 0.27 -12.62
CA ALA A 10 -5.28 0.18 -13.99
C ALA A 10 -4.31 -0.53 -14.94
N ILE A 11 -2.98 -0.36 -14.76
CA ILE A 11 -1.98 -1.12 -15.53
C ILE A 11 -2.10 -2.61 -15.24
N GLN A 12 -2.28 -2.98 -13.97
CA GLN A 12 -2.49 -4.37 -13.56
C GLN A 12 -3.75 -4.96 -14.18
N ASP A 13 -4.90 -4.26 -14.12
CA ASP A 13 -6.15 -4.72 -14.73
C ASP A 13 -6.00 -4.92 -16.25
N ILE A 14 -5.38 -3.96 -16.96
CA ILE A 14 -5.12 -4.07 -18.39
C ILE A 14 -4.28 -5.33 -18.69
N PHE A 15 -3.26 -5.59 -17.86
CA PHE A 15 -2.42 -6.77 -18.02
C PHE A 15 -3.20 -8.06 -17.73
N GLU A 16 -4.01 -8.10 -16.69
CA GLU A 16 -4.80 -9.28 -16.34
C GLU A 16 -5.84 -9.62 -17.42
N ASP A 17 -6.48 -8.59 -17.98
CA ASP A 17 -7.53 -8.77 -18.99
C ASP A 17 -6.98 -9.08 -20.39
N ASN A 18 -5.92 -8.39 -20.81
CA ASN A 18 -5.46 -8.39 -22.21
C ASN A 18 -4.04 -8.94 -22.38
N ARG A 19 -3.32 -9.23 -21.31
CA ARG A 19 -1.89 -9.62 -21.32
C ARG A 19 -0.98 -8.59 -21.99
N THR A 20 -1.39 -7.32 -21.95
CA THR A 20 -0.65 -6.20 -22.52
C THR A 20 -0.17 -5.27 -21.41
N ILE A 21 1.09 -4.87 -21.44
CA ILE A 21 1.62 -3.91 -20.49
C ILE A 21 1.45 -2.51 -21.07
N ALA A 22 0.63 -1.69 -20.41
CA ALA A 22 0.46 -0.28 -20.74
C ALA A 22 1.46 0.58 -19.98
N GLU A 23 1.93 1.65 -20.60
CA GLU A 23 2.62 2.71 -19.85
C GLU A 23 1.63 3.50 -18.96
N PRO A 24 2.11 4.23 -17.93
CA PRO A 24 1.24 4.98 -17.03
C PRO A 24 0.31 5.98 -17.75
N ALA A 25 0.82 6.67 -18.79
CA ALA A 25 0.02 7.60 -19.58
C ALA A 25 -1.12 6.88 -20.34
N GLY A 26 -0.85 5.67 -20.86
CA GLY A 26 -1.85 4.85 -21.55
C GLY A 26 -2.93 4.34 -20.61
N ALA A 27 -2.57 3.96 -19.39
CA ALA A 27 -3.53 3.45 -18.39
C ALA A 27 -4.35 4.56 -17.71
N LEU A 28 -3.94 5.83 -17.82
CA LEU A 28 -4.57 6.97 -17.16
C LEU A 28 -6.09 7.07 -17.46
N ALA A 29 -6.49 6.83 -18.71
CA ALA A 29 -7.88 6.89 -19.12
C ALA A 29 -8.73 5.78 -18.47
N VAL A 30 -8.17 4.57 -18.34
CA VAL A 30 -8.82 3.43 -17.67
C VAL A 30 -8.97 3.72 -16.18
N ALA A 31 -7.93 4.22 -15.51
CA ALA A 31 -7.99 4.65 -14.11
C ALA A 31 -9.07 5.72 -13.89
N GLY A 32 -9.15 6.69 -14.82
CA GLY A 32 -10.17 7.75 -14.80
C GLY A 32 -11.58 7.20 -14.93
N ILE A 33 -11.82 6.25 -15.83
CA ILE A 33 -13.12 5.59 -16.01
C ILE A 33 -13.50 4.81 -14.77
N LYS A 34 -12.60 3.99 -14.21
CA LYS A 34 -12.87 3.23 -12.98
C LYS A 34 -13.32 4.16 -11.84
N LYS A 35 -12.57 5.24 -11.61
CA LYS A 35 -12.89 6.24 -10.58
C LYS A 35 -14.23 6.94 -10.84
N TYR A 36 -14.49 7.30 -12.10
CA TYR A 36 -15.76 7.94 -12.49
C TYR A 36 -16.95 6.99 -12.25
N VAL A 37 -16.85 5.74 -12.71
CA VAL A 37 -17.91 4.73 -12.54
C VAL A 37 -18.19 4.48 -11.06
N ALA A 38 -17.14 4.37 -10.24
CA ALA A 38 -17.29 4.16 -8.80
C ALA A 38 -17.96 5.36 -8.11
N ARG A 39 -17.58 6.59 -8.49
CA ARG A 39 -18.16 7.80 -7.92
C ARG A 39 -19.62 8.01 -8.32
N GLU A 40 -19.93 7.84 -9.59
CA GLU A 40 -21.27 8.11 -10.13
C GLU A 40 -22.20 6.89 -10.06
N GLN A 41 -21.72 5.74 -9.60
CA GLN A 41 -22.46 4.46 -9.55
C GLN A 41 -23.13 4.11 -10.87
N CYS A 42 -22.40 4.30 -11.99
CA CYS A 42 -22.92 4.08 -13.34
C CYS A 42 -23.05 2.59 -13.65
N THR A 43 -24.25 2.11 -14.01
CA THR A 43 -24.51 0.72 -14.35
C THR A 43 -24.86 0.46 -15.83
N GLU A 44 -25.30 1.49 -16.57
CA GLU A 44 -25.81 1.34 -17.94
C GLU A 44 -25.19 2.35 -18.91
N ARG A 45 -23.88 2.60 -18.79
CA ARG A 45 -23.16 3.50 -19.69
C ARG A 45 -22.03 2.77 -20.39
N THR A 46 -21.80 3.12 -21.64
CA THR A 46 -20.63 2.68 -22.40
C THR A 46 -19.54 3.73 -22.30
N PHE A 47 -18.35 3.30 -21.90
CA PHE A 47 -17.16 4.14 -21.85
C PHE A 47 -16.13 3.64 -22.87
N VAL A 48 -15.43 4.57 -23.48
CA VAL A 48 -14.33 4.26 -24.40
C VAL A 48 -13.06 4.93 -23.88
N ALA A 49 -12.02 4.13 -23.68
CA ALA A 49 -10.68 4.60 -23.34
C ALA A 49 -9.70 4.26 -24.44
N LEU A 50 -8.81 5.17 -24.77
CA LEU A 50 -7.66 4.88 -25.61
C LEU A 50 -6.52 4.42 -24.70
N ASN A 51 -6.22 3.13 -24.76
CA ASN A 51 -5.04 2.56 -24.14
C ASN A 51 -3.90 2.61 -25.17
N CYS A 52 -2.94 3.51 -25.00
CA CYS A 52 -1.86 3.72 -25.93
C CYS A 52 -0.52 3.81 -25.22
N GLY A 53 0.51 3.28 -25.91
CA GLY A 53 1.88 3.34 -25.40
C GLY A 53 2.26 2.18 -24.49
N ALA A 54 3.50 1.73 -24.66
CA ALA A 54 4.14 0.70 -23.85
C ALA A 54 5.60 1.11 -23.53
N ASN A 55 5.86 2.42 -23.51
CA ASN A 55 7.17 2.97 -23.18
C ASN A 55 7.41 2.94 -21.67
N ILE A 56 7.59 1.76 -21.14
CA ILE A 56 7.86 1.52 -19.72
C ILE A 56 9.14 0.67 -19.59
N ASN A 57 10.05 1.09 -18.73
CA ASN A 57 11.23 0.29 -18.40
C ASN A 57 10.80 -0.93 -17.57
N PHE A 58 11.42 -2.08 -17.85
CA PHE A 58 11.06 -3.35 -17.22
C PHE A 58 11.23 -3.33 -15.69
N ASP A 59 12.24 -2.67 -15.20
CA ASP A 59 12.49 -2.46 -13.75
C ASP A 59 11.40 -1.63 -13.08
N ARG A 60 10.65 -0.78 -13.80
CA ARG A 60 9.50 -0.06 -13.28
C ARG A 60 8.26 -0.94 -13.06
N LEU A 61 8.19 -2.12 -13.66
CA LEU A 61 7.08 -3.04 -13.46
C LEU A 61 6.99 -3.51 -12.00
N ARG A 62 8.11 -3.63 -11.32
CA ARG A 62 8.12 -3.93 -9.88
C ARG A 62 7.40 -2.83 -9.10
N HIS A 63 7.74 -1.57 -9.36
CA HIS A 63 7.09 -0.43 -8.72
C HIS A 63 5.58 -0.39 -9.00
N VAL A 64 5.17 -0.71 -10.24
CA VAL A 64 3.74 -0.81 -10.59
C VAL A 64 3.06 -1.90 -9.77
N ALA A 65 3.64 -3.10 -9.71
CA ALA A 65 3.08 -4.22 -8.96
C ALA A 65 2.93 -3.92 -7.46
N GLU A 66 3.93 -3.27 -6.86
CA GLU A 66 3.92 -2.90 -5.44
C GLU A 66 2.84 -1.86 -5.09
N ARG A 67 2.44 -1.02 -6.04
CA ARG A 67 1.46 0.04 -5.82
C ARG A 67 0.05 -0.32 -6.31
N ALA A 68 -0.07 -1.32 -7.16
CA ALA A 68 -1.34 -1.68 -7.76
C ALA A 68 -2.34 -2.17 -6.70
N ASP A 69 -1.89 -2.97 -5.73
CA ASP A 69 -2.76 -3.47 -4.66
C ASP A 69 -3.26 -2.35 -3.73
N ILE A 70 -2.43 -1.33 -3.48
CA ILE A 70 -2.84 -0.13 -2.74
C ILE A 70 -3.89 0.65 -3.54
N GLY A 71 -3.63 0.89 -4.83
CA GLY A 71 -4.53 1.63 -5.72
C GLY A 71 -5.86 0.92 -5.99
N ALA A 72 -5.88 -0.41 -5.87
CA ALA A 72 -7.08 -1.24 -5.91
C ALA A 72 -7.75 -1.41 -4.53
N GLU A 73 -7.23 -0.75 -3.49
CA GLU A 73 -7.68 -0.90 -2.10
C GLU A 73 -7.61 -2.37 -1.59
N ARG A 74 -6.63 -3.14 -2.10
CA ARG A 74 -6.38 -4.54 -1.73
C ARG A 74 -5.29 -4.71 -0.68
N GLU A 75 -4.64 -3.62 -0.27
CA GLU A 75 -3.61 -3.62 0.75
C GLU A 75 -3.77 -2.41 1.67
N ALA A 76 -3.55 -2.62 2.96
CA ALA A 76 -3.36 -1.55 3.95
C ALA A 76 -1.95 -1.60 4.52
N LEU A 77 -1.33 -0.45 4.70
CA LEU A 77 -0.05 -0.29 5.38
C LEU A 77 -0.27 0.34 6.76
N LEU A 78 0.12 -0.36 7.80
CA LEU A 78 -0.13 0.04 9.18
C LEU A 78 1.19 0.17 9.94
N ALA A 79 1.30 1.22 10.76
CA ALA A 79 2.29 1.30 11.84
C ALA A 79 1.59 1.01 13.15
N VAL A 80 2.07 0.02 13.90
CA VAL A 80 1.46 -0.42 15.15
C VAL A 80 2.51 -0.48 16.25
N GLU A 81 2.19 0.07 17.42
CA GLU A 81 3.01 -0.06 18.61
C GLU A 81 2.46 -1.19 19.47
N ILE A 82 3.31 -2.18 19.76
CA ILE A 82 2.97 -3.33 20.62
C ILE A 82 3.85 -3.36 21.86
N PRO A 83 3.36 -3.85 23.01
CA PRO A 83 4.19 -4.09 24.18
C PRO A 83 5.29 -5.13 23.87
N GLU A 84 6.50 -4.90 24.36
CA GLU A 84 7.62 -5.85 24.23
C GLU A 84 7.52 -6.90 25.34
N GLU A 85 6.52 -7.76 25.23
CA GLU A 85 6.23 -8.84 26.19
C GLU A 85 6.03 -10.18 25.46
N PRO A 86 6.39 -11.30 26.07
CA PRO A 86 6.10 -12.61 25.51
C PRO A 86 4.63 -12.78 25.12
N GLY A 87 4.38 -13.15 23.86
CA GLY A 87 3.05 -13.36 23.32
C GLY A 87 2.36 -12.12 22.74
N SER A 88 2.91 -10.91 22.86
CA SER A 88 2.32 -9.69 22.27
C SER A 88 2.18 -9.78 20.76
N PHE A 89 3.20 -10.28 20.10
CA PHE A 89 3.16 -10.50 18.66
C PHE A 89 2.07 -11.50 18.25
N LEU A 90 1.92 -12.60 18.99
CA LEU A 90 0.86 -13.57 18.73
C LEU A 90 -0.53 -12.94 18.88
N ARG A 91 -0.74 -12.15 19.95
CA ARG A 91 -2.01 -11.42 20.14
C ARG A 91 -2.29 -10.47 18.99
N PHE A 92 -1.28 -9.73 18.54
CA PHE A 92 -1.41 -8.85 17.38
C PHE A 92 -1.78 -9.63 16.11
N CYS A 93 -1.10 -10.74 15.81
CA CYS A 93 -1.43 -11.60 14.66
C CYS A 93 -2.86 -12.13 14.73
N GLN A 94 -3.36 -12.45 15.91
CA GLN A 94 -4.75 -12.88 16.08
C GLN A 94 -5.77 -11.80 15.72
N LEU A 95 -5.45 -10.51 15.93
CA LEU A 95 -6.31 -9.39 15.52
C LEU A 95 -6.35 -9.23 14.01
N LEU A 96 -5.28 -9.55 13.29
CA LEU A 96 -5.27 -9.56 11.83
C LEU A 96 -6.18 -10.66 11.25
N GLY A 97 -6.48 -11.69 12.05
CA GLY A 97 -7.35 -12.80 11.66
C GLY A 97 -6.73 -13.65 10.55
N ARG A 98 -7.52 -13.92 9.50
CA ARG A 98 -7.09 -14.73 8.34
C ARG A 98 -6.51 -13.88 7.19
N ARG A 99 -6.27 -12.59 7.40
CA ARG A 99 -5.72 -11.73 6.37
C ARG A 99 -4.27 -12.09 6.08
N GLY A 100 -3.90 -12.05 4.81
CA GLY A 100 -2.51 -12.22 4.40
C GLY A 100 -1.67 -11.03 4.88
N VAL A 101 -0.48 -11.31 5.39
CA VAL A 101 0.52 -10.27 5.65
C VAL A 101 1.41 -10.19 4.42
N THR A 102 1.45 -9.02 3.78
CA THR A 102 2.20 -8.78 2.55
C THR A 102 3.62 -8.29 2.85
N GLU A 103 3.74 -7.48 3.90
CA GLU A 103 5.00 -6.93 4.38
C GLU A 103 5.02 -6.94 5.90
N PHE A 104 6.20 -7.16 6.48
CA PHE A 104 6.35 -7.15 7.91
C PHE A 104 7.75 -6.66 8.31
N ASN A 105 7.80 -5.58 9.07
CA ASN A 105 9.02 -5.07 9.67
C ASN A 105 8.82 -4.83 11.16
N TYR A 106 9.70 -5.38 11.96
CA TYR A 106 9.67 -5.28 13.42
C TYR A 106 10.85 -4.45 13.89
N ARG A 107 10.56 -3.42 14.68
CA ARG A 107 11.57 -2.49 15.19
C ARG A 107 11.44 -2.34 16.69
N TYR A 108 12.51 -2.58 17.40
CA TYR A 108 12.62 -2.20 18.79
C TYR A 108 12.75 -0.69 18.90
N ASP A 109 11.95 -0.07 19.75
CA ASP A 109 12.09 1.33 20.08
C ASP A 109 12.82 1.49 21.43
N ASP A 110 12.31 0.82 22.45
CA ASP A 110 12.92 0.67 23.75
C ASP A 110 12.63 -0.73 24.35
N ALA A 111 12.99 -0.94 25.63
CA ALA A 111 12.76 -2.22 26.30
C ALA A 111 11.27 -2.51 26.59
N SER A 112 10.36 -1.56 26.40
CA SER A 112 8.95 -1.66 26.77
C SER A 112 8.02 -1.77 25.58
N ALA A 113 8.41 -1.28 24.42
CA ALA A 113 7.56 -1.24 23.22
C ALA A 113 8.35 -1.53 21.94
N ALA A 114 7.66 -2.14 20.99
CA ALA A 114 8.15 -2.34 19.63
C ALA A 114 7.20 -1.69 18.64
N ARG A 115 7.77 -1.20 17.54
CA ARG A 115 7.02 -0.69 16.40
C ARG A 115 7.02 -1.69 15.29
N ILE A 116 5.82 -2.04 14.85
CA ILE A 116 5.59 -2.93 13.71
C ILE A 116 5.13 -2.07 12.55
N PHE A 117 5.78 -2.26 11.39
CA PHE A 117 5.24 -1.83 10.11
C PHE A 117 4.75 -3.07 9.39
N VAL A 118 3.47 -3.08 9.03
CA VAL A 118 2.84 -4.25 8.44
C VAL A 118 1.97 -3.87 7.25
N GLY A 119 2.14 -4.61 6.15
CA GLY A 119 1.22 -4.64 5.02
C GLY A 119 0.21 -5.76 5.23
N VAL A 120 -1.06 -5.49 5.03
CA VAL A 120 -2.15 -6.43 5.24
C VAL A 120 -3.02 -6.49 4.00
N ALA A 121 -3.19 -7.70 3.45
CA ALA A 121 -4.09 -7.92 2.30
C ALA A 121 -5.55 -7.69 2.69
N LEU A 122 -6.27 -6.98 1.84
CA LEU A 122 -7.69 -6.66 1.98
C LEU A 122 -8.50 -7.26 0.82
N HIS A 123 -9.73 -7.67 1.11
CA HIS A 123 -10.69 -8.16 0.11
C HIS A 123 -11.95 -7.28 0.05
N GLY A 124 -12.21 -6.51 1.09
CA GLY A 124 -13.37 -5.60 1.22
C GLY A 124 -13.04 -4.12 1.06
N GLY A 125 -11.85 -3.79 0.54
CA GLY A 125 -11.44 -2.42 0.27
C GLY A 125 -11.39 -1.54 1.51
N ARG A 126 -11.69 -0.25 1.34
CA ARG A 126 -11.65 0.77 2.39
C ARG A 126 -12.46 0.42 3.63
N ARG A 127 -13.64 -0.17 3.47
CA ARG A 127 -14.49 -0.56 4.62
C ARG A 127 -13.81 -1.60 5.50
N GLU A 128 -13.12 -2.55 4.88
CA GLU A 128 -12.37 -3.56 5.63
C GLU A 128 -11.14 -2.96 6.31
N ARG A 129 -10.47 -2.01 5.66
CA ARG A 129 -9.36 -1.25 6.25
C ARG A 129 -9.81 -0.51 7.51
N ASP A 130 -10.91 0.25 7.41
CA ASP A 130 -11.44 1.02 8.52
C ASP A 130 -11.83 0.10 9.70
N ALA A 131 -12.51 -1.01 9.43
CA ALA A 131 -12.85 -2.00 10.44
C ALA A 131 -11.63 -2.67 11.09
N LEU A 132 -10.56 -2.90 10.31
CA LEU A 132 -9.30 -3.42 10.84
C LEU A 132 -8.64 -2.42 11.79
N LEU A 133 -8.57 -1.14 11.41
CA LEU A 133 -8.05 -0.06 12.26
C LEU A 133 -8.83 0.04 13.58
N GLU A 134 -10.17 0.01 13.51
CA GLU A 134 -11.03 0.01 14.70
C GLU A 134 -10.78 -1.21 15.57
N THR A 135 -10.61 -2.39 14.98
CA THR A 135 -10.32 -3.64 15.72
C THR A 135 -9.00 -3.54 16.46
N VAL A 136 -7.94 -3.08 15.80
CA VAL A 136 -6.60 -2.96 16.39
C VAL A 136 -6.60 -1.88 17.48
N ALA A 137 -7.19 -0.72 17.22
CA ALA A 137 -7.30 0.37 18.19
C ALA A 137 -8.18 -0.03 19.41
N GLY A 138 -9.31 -0.71 19.16
CA GLY A 138 -10.22 -1.21 20.21
C GLY A 138 -9.58 -2.27 21.12
N ALA A 139 -8.56 -2.98 20.65
CA ALA A 139 -7.74 -3.89 21.46
C ALA A 139 -6.67 -3.17 22.29
N GLY A 140 -6.61 -1.84 22.23
CA GLY A 140 -5.69 -1.02 23.03
C GLY A 140 -4.33 -0.76 22.37
N TYR A 141 -4.14 -1.12 21.09
CA TYR A 141 -2.90 -0.82 20.37
C TYR A 141 -2.95 0.59 19.75
N ARG A 142 -1.81 1.27 19.80
CA ARG A 142 -1.64 2.48 18.99
C ARG A 142 -1.41 2.07 17.55
N VAL A 143 -2.32 2.42 16.65
CA VAL A 143 -2.24 2.12 15.23
C VAL A 143 -2.34 3.40 14.42
N LEU A 144 -1.52 3.50 13.39
CA LEU A 144 -1.54 4.59 12.42
C LEU A 144 -1.71 3.98 11.02
N ASP A 145 -2.71 4.45 10.29
CA ASP A 145 -2.88 4.12 8.88
C ASP A 145 -1.84 4.88 8.05
N MET A 146 -0.97 4.13 7.39
CA MET A 146 0.10 4.64 6.54
C MET A 146 -0.15 4.36 5.05
N THR A 147 -1.34 3.86 4.71
CA THR A 147 -1.68 3.40 3.35
C THR A 147 -1.54 4.50 2.32
N ASP A 148 -1.85 5.73 2.68
CA ASP A 148 -1.74 6.89 1.79
C ASP A 148 -0.42 7.67 1.96
N ASP A 149 0.50 7.20 2.82
CA ASP A 149 1.79 7.86 3.06
C ASP A 149 2.87 7.32 2.10
N GLU A 150 3.32 8.18 1.17
CA GLU A 150 4.34 7.82 0.17
C GLU A 150 5.68 7.40 0.78
N MET A 151 6.06 8.00 1.90
CA MET A 151 7.30 7.64 2.59
C MET A 151 7.18 6.28 3.25
N ALA A 152 6.03 6.00 3.87
CA ALA A 152 5.75 4.72 4.50
C ALA A 152 5.74 3.57 3.50
N LYS A 153 5.14 3.75 2.32
CA LYS A 153 5.11 2.75 1.25
C LYS A 153 6.51 2.28 0.86
N LEU A 154 7.45 3.22 0.76
CA LEU A 154 8.85 2.91 0.47
C LEU A 154 9.55 2.32 1.70
N HIS A 155 9.32 2.91 2.88
CA HIS A 155 9.96 2.52 4.13
C HIS A 155 9.62 1.08 4.53
N VAL A 156 8.34 0.71 4.50
CA VAL A 156 7.88 -0.64 4.87
C VAL A 156 8.48 -1.70 3.96
N ARG A 157 8.60 -1.41 2.66
CA ARG A 157 9.04 -2.40 1.66
C ARG A 157 10.56 -2.57 1.57
N TYR A 158 11.35 -1.60 2.01
CA TYR A 158 12.81 -1.61 1.81
C TYR A 158 13.62 -1.51 3.10
N MET A 159 12.98 -1.35 4.24
CA MET A 159 13.69 -1.33 5.51
C MET A 159 13.99 -2.74 6.00
N VAL A 160 15.23 -2.93 6.42
CA VAL A 160 15.62 -4.10 7.19
C VAL A 160 15.17 -3.89 8.63
N GLY A 161 14.40 -4.82 9.19
CA GLY A 161 14.01 -4.80 10.59
C GLY A 161 15.24 -4.88 11.50
N GLY A 162 15.13 -4.37 12.72
CA GLY A 162 16.17 -4.43 13.73
C GLY A 162 16.36 -3.11 14.48
N ARG A 163 17.22 -3.14 15.50
CA ARG A 163 17.55 -1.98 16.30
C ARG A 163 18.67 -1.17 15.63
N ALA A 164 18.41 0.09 15.35
CA ALA A 164 19.47 1.04 15.03
C ALA A 164 20.12 1.47 16.34
N LEU A 165 21.27 0.88 16.68
CA LEU A 165 22.03 1.24 17.88
C LEU A 165 22.59 2.65 17.75
N GLY A 166 22.32 3.50 18.75
CA GLY A 166 22.95 4.83 18.86
C GLY A 166 22.31 5.94 18.04
N ILE A 167 21.10 5.78 17.53
CA ILE A 167 20.36 6.83 16.84
C ILE A 167 19.27 7.37 17.78
N GLU A 168 19.49 8.57 18.31
CA GLU A 168 18.51 9.22 19.20
C GLU A 168 17.41 9.97 18.42
N HIS A 169 17.71 10.43 17.20
CA HIS A 169 16.78 11.19 16.37
C HIS A 169 16.91 10.78 14.91
N GLU A 170 16.15 9.77 14.50
CA GLU A 170 16.09 9.34 13.11
C GLU A 170 15.25 10.32 12.28
N ARG A 171 15.78 10.74 11.14
CA ARG A 171 15.05 11.52 10.13
C ARG A 171 15.13 10.81 8.81
N LEU A 172 13.99 10.61 8.20
CA LEU A 172 13.86 10.01 6.87
C LEU A 172 13.75 11.10 5.82
N PHE A 173 14.57 11.02 4.77
CA PHE A 173 14.55 11.95 3.65
C PHE A 173 14.29 11.19 2.36
N ARG A 174 13.38 11.67 1.55
CA ARG A 174 13.17 11.23 0.18
C ARG A 174 13.80 12.27 -0.76
N PHE A 175 14.62 11.79 -1.70
CA PHE A 175 15.20 12.61 -2.76
C PHE A 175 14.65 12.15 -4.09
N GLU A 176 14.08 13.06 -4.86
CA GLU A 176 13.69 12.84 -6.24
C GLU A 176 14.66 13.57 -7.15
N PHE A 177 15.30 12.81 -8.03
CA PHE A 177 16.18 13.37 -9.05
C PHE A 177 15.39 13.45 -10.36
N PRO A 178 15.37 14.62 -11.04
CA PRO A 178 14.76 14.70 -12.35
C PRO A 178 15.47 13.73 -13.31
N GLU A 179 14.69 12.95 -14.03
CA GLU A 179 15.23 12.11 -15.10
C GLU A 179 15.90 13.05 -16.13
N ARG A 180 17.17 12.81 -16.42
CA ARG A 180 17.84 13.51 -17.50
C ARG A 180 17.25 13.01 -18.82
N PRO A 181 16.95 13.92 -19.78
CA PRO A 181 16.45 13.54 -21.10
C PRO A 181 17.44 12.65 -21.86
#